data_35e7cda77dfaa2691cb4dd9b8b9c7d7b
#
_entry.id   35e7cda77dfaa2691cb4dd9b8b9c7d7b
#
_cell.length_a   1.000
_cell.length_b   1.000
_cell.length_c   1.000
_cell.angle_alpha   90.00
_cell.angle_beta   90.00
_cell.angle_gamma   90.00
#
_symmetry.space_group_name_H-M   'P 1'
#
loop_
_entity.id
_entity.type
_entity.pdbx_description
1 polymer ?
#
loop_
_entity_poly.entity_id
_entity_poly.type
_entity_poly.pdbx_seq_one_letter_code
_entity_poly.pdbx_strand_id
1 'polypeptide(L)'
;MKHYLVLAMRKSSFDERVVAPHLAFLDDLRARGLLALTGGFSDRSGGAYLLQGVDDLAQAQAIVAADPLAIHGSSDLTVYEWNTR
;
A
#
# COMPACT_ATOMS: atom_id res chain seq x y z
N MET A 1 -3.99 12.33 14.78
CA MET A 1 -3.36 12.57 13.48
C MET A 1 -3.92 11.57 12.47
N LYS A 2 -4.20 12.03 11.27
CA LYS A 2 -4.84 11.19 10.26
C LYS A 2 -3.80 10.51 9.38
N HIS A 3 -3.86 9.19 9.31
CA HIS A 3 -3.06 8.35 8.42
C HIS A 3 -3.99 7.49 7.58
N TYR A 4 -3.43 6.85 6.57
CA TYR A 4 -4.20 5.92 5.73
C TYR A 4 -3.46 4.59 5.70
N LEU A 5 -4.12 3.57 6.25
CA LEU A 5 -3.58 2.21 6.32
C LEU A 5 -4.03 1.43 5.09
N VAL A 6 -3.07 0.89 4.36
CA VAL A 6 -3.33 0.07 3.19
C VAL A 6 -2.98 -1.38 3.53
N LEU A 7 -3.98 -2.26 3.46
CA LEU A 7 -3.77 -3.69 3.55
C LEU A 7 -3.73 -4.27 2.15
N ALA A 8 -2.68 -5.03 1.86
CA ALA A 8 -2.51 -5.71 0.58
C ALA A 8 -2.47 -7.21 0.84
N MET A 9 -3.61 -7.90 0.59
CA MET A 9 -3.73 -9.32 0.84
C MET A 9 -3.61 -10.09 -0.47
N ARG A 10 -2.72 -11.08 -0.49
CA ARG A 10 -2.45 -11.88 -1.69
C ARG A 10 -3.63 -12.77 -2.02
N LYS A 11 -4.03 -12.77 -3.30
CA LYS A 11 -4.97 -13.76 -3.84
C LYS A 11 -4.21 -15.05 -4.18
N SER A 12 -4.94 -16.13 -4.44
CA SER A 12 -4.34 -17.39 -4.93
C SER A 12 -3.59 -17.21 -6.25
N SER A 13 -3.98 -16.21 -7.03
CA SER A 13 -3.35 -15.85 -8.32
C SER A 13 -2.14 -14.92 -8.17
N PHE A 14 -1.64 -14.70 -6.96
CA PHE A 14 -0.54 -13.77 -6.72
C PHE A 14 0.68 -14.12 -7.58
N ASP A 15 1.24 -13.09 -8.22
CA ASP A 15 2.39 -13.22 -9.10
C ASP A 15 3.59 -12.50 -8.49
N GLU A 16 4.64 -13.27 -8.19
CA GLU A 16 5.85 -12.75 -7.56
C GLU A 16 6.55 -11.67 -8.39
N ARG A 17 6.32 -11.62 -9.71
CA ARG A 17 6.92 -10.61 -10.59
C ARG A 17 6.45 -9.20 -10.28
N VAL A 18 5.34 -9.03 -9.56
CA VAL A 18 4.81 -7.73 -9.17
C VAL A 18 5.59 -7.12 -8.00
N VAL A 19 6.37 -7.92 -7.27
CA VAL A 19 7.03 -7.49 -6.03
C VAL A 19 8.04 -6.36 -6.29
N ALA A 20 8.93 -6.53 -7.26
CA ALA A 20 9.95 -5.51 -7.54
C ALA A 20 9.34 -4.15 -7.97
N PRO A 21 8.37 -4.09 -8.90
CA PRO A 21 7.69 -2.84 -9.20
C PRO A 21 6.96 -2.23 -8.00
N HIS A 22 6.34 -3.07 -7.16
CA HIS A 22 5.66 -2.60 -5.94
C HIS A 22 6.66 -1.95 -4.97
N LEU A 23 7.83 -2.56 -4.76
CA LEU A 23 8.87 -1.98 -3.91
C LEU A 23 9.38 -0.65 -4.45
N ALA A 24 9.54 -0.52 -5.77
CA ALA A 24 9.92 0.74 -6.41
C ALA A 24 8.84 1.81 -6.20
N PHE A 25 7.56 1.44 -6.26
CA PHE A 25 6.44 2.32 -5.96
C PHE A 25 6.52 2.84 -4.50
N LEU A 26 6.79 1.95 -3.54
CA LEU A 26 6.94 2.34 -2.13
C LEU A 26 8.14 3.25 -1.92
N ASP A 27 9.27 3.00 -2.60
CA ASP A 27 10.45 3.84 -2.51
C ASP A 27 10.16 5.26 -3.03
N ASP A 28 9.38 5.39 -4.09
CA ASP A 28 8.94 6.70 -4.60
C ASP A 28 8.06 7.43 -3.57
N LEU A 29 7.12 6.74 -2.95
CA LEU A 29 6.29 7.32 -1.89
C LEU A 29 7.16 7.80 -0.72
N ARG A 30 8.17 7.00 -0.34
CA ARG A 30 9.10 7.38 0.73
C ARG A 30 9.88 8.64 0.37
N ALA A 31 10.37 8.71 -0.85
CA ALA A 31 11.11 9.89 -1.33
C ALA A 31 10.26 11.16 -1.32
N ARG A 32 8.94 11.01 -1.52
CA ARG A 32 7.99 12.13 -1.47
C ARG A 32 7.48 12.44 -0.05
N GLY A 33 7.95 11.70 0.97
CA GLY A 33 7.54 11.89 2.36
C GLY A 33 6.14 11.36 2.68
N LEU A 34 5.57 10.51 1.82
CA LEU A 34 4.21 10.01 1.96
C LEU A 34 4.12 8.64 2.62
N LEU A 35 5.25 7.97 2.82
CA LEU A 35 5.29 6.63 3.41
C LEU A 35 5.85 6.70 4.82
N ALA A 36 5.04 6.32 5.83
CA ALA A 36 5.47 6.28 7.23
C ALA A 36 6.17 4.96 7.56
N LEU A 37 5.55 3.85 7.21
CA LEU A 37 6.16 2.52 7.38
C LEU A 37 5.48 1.51 6.45
N THR A 38 6.15 0.38 6.23
CA THR A 38 5.65 -0.70 5.40
C THR A 38 6.32 -2.02 5.79
N GLY A 39 5.69 -3.12 5.48
CA GLY A 39 6.25 -4.44 5.69
C GLY A 39 5.34 -5.55 5.21
N GLY A 40 5.92 -6.73 5.06
CA GLY A 40 5.18 -7.94 4.77
C GLY A 40 4.82 -8.70 6.05
N PHE A 41 3.72 -9.43 6.02
CA PHE A 41 3.33 -10.29 7.13
C PHE A 41 4.19 -11.57 7.15
N SER A 42 4.53 -12.04 8.36
CA SER A 42 5.41 -13.19 8.54
C SER A 42 4.87 -14.47 7.91
N ASP A 43 3.55 -14.61 7.83
CA ASP A 43 2.89 -15.77 7.23
C ASP A 43 2.79 -15.69 5.71
N ARG A 44 3.29 -14.61 5.09
CA ARG A 44 3.25 -14.35 3.65
C ARG A 44 1.85 -14.18 3.07
N SER A 45 0.84 -13.91 3.92
CA SER A 45 -0.53 -13.65 3.46
C SER A 45 -0.66 -12.31 2.72
N GLY A 46 0.28 -11.42 2.92
CA GLY A 46 0.28 -10.08 2.34
C GLY A 46 1.17 -9.16 3.12
N GLY A 47 0.81 -7.89 3.12
CA GLY A 47 1.53 -6.86 3.85
C GLY A 47 0.68 -5.63 4.05
N ALA A 48 1.30 -4.58 4.57
CA ALA A 48 0.63 -3.31 4.78
C ALA A 48 1.61 -2.17 4.56
N TYR A 49 1.05 -1.00 4.25
CA TYR A 49 1.81 0.24 4.32
C TYR A 49 0.95 1.38 4.84
N LEU A 50 1.60 2.33 5.47
CA LEU A 50 0.95 3.45 6.13
C LEU A 50 1.32 4.74 5.43
N LEU A 51 0.31 5.42 4.86
CA LEU A 51 0.48 6.70 4.19
C LEU A 51 0.33 7.84 5.20
N GLN A 52 1.13 8.88 5.02
CA GLN A 52 1.09 10.13 5.77
C GLN A 52 1.12 11.31 4.81
N GLY A 53 0.76 12.51 5.29
CA GLY A 53 0.81 13.71 4.46
C GLY A 53 -0.18 13.71 3.30
N VAL A 54 -1.24 12.92 3.42
CA VAL A 54 -2.28 12.78 2.41
C VAL A 54 -3.51 13.54 2.90
N ASP A 55 -4.14 14.32 2.02
CA ASP A 55 -5.17 15.29 2.43
C ASP A 55 -6.49 14.61 2.82
N ASP A 56 -6.90 13.56 2.09
CA ASP A 56 -8.17 12.89 2.32
C ASP A 56 -8.15 11.44 1.80
N LEU A 57 -9.22 10.72 2.06
CA LEU A 57 -9.37 9.33 1.64
C LEU A 57 -9.36 9.18 0.11
N ALA A 58 -9.97 10.11 -0.61
CA ALA A 58 -10.00 10.06 -2.07
C ALA A 58 -8.58 10.15 -2.65
N GLN A 59 -7.74 11.01 -2.09
CA GLN A 59 -6.33 11.12 -2.51
C GLN A 59 -5.57 9.83 -2.17
N ALA A 60 -5.79 9.26 -0.99
CA ALA A 60 -5.17 7.99 -0.60
C ALA A 60 -5.56 6.87 -1.57
N GLN A 61 -6.84 6.77 -1.91
CA GLN A 61 -7.32 5.77 -2.88
C GLN A 61 -6.70 5.96 -4.26
N ALA A 62 -6.53 7.21 -4.70
CA ALA A 62 -5.88 7.51 -5.98
C ALA A 62 -4.41 7.09 -5.99
N ILE A 63 -3.69 7.31 -4.88
CA ILE A 63 -2.30 6.87 -4.73
C ILE A 63 -2.23 5.33 -4.83
N VAL A 64 -3.09 4.64 -4.10
CA VAL A 64 -3.10 3.17 -4.04
C VAL A 64 -3.47 2.55 -5.40
N ALA A 65 -4.33 3.21 -6.17
CA ALA A 65 -4.69 2.75 -7.51
C ALA A 65 -3.49 2.68 -8.48
N ALA A 66 -2.44 3.43 -8.20
CA ALA A 66 -1.20 3.41 -8.98
C ALA A 66 -0.20 2.34 -8.52
N ASP A 67 -0.47 1.65 -7.40
CA ASP A 67 0.37 0.57 -6.92
C ASP A 67 0.33 -0.59 -7.92
N PRO A 68 1.50 -1.13 -8.36
CA PRO A 68 1.55 -2.31 -9.22
C PRO A 68 0.75 -3.49 -8.70
N LEU A 69 0.62 -3.66 -7.37
CA LEU A 69 -0.25 -4.69 -6.78
C LEU A 69 -1.72 -4.49 -7.19
N ALA A 70 -2.17 -3.24 -7.21
CA ALA A 70 -3.55 -2.92 -7.62
C ALA A 70 -3.72 -3.08 -9.12
N ILE A 71 -2.76 -2.60 -9.92
CA ILE A 71 -2.81 -2.65 -11.38
C ILE A 71 -2.81 -4.09 -11.88
N HIS A 72 -1.96 -4.93 -11.31
CA HIS A 72 -1.87 -6.35 -11.69
C HIS A 72 -3.11 -7.15 -11.26
N GLY A 73 -3.72 -6.79 -10.12
CA GLY A 73 -4.95 -7.40 -9.64
C GLY A 73 -4.78 -8.76 -8.96
N SER A 74 -3.57 -9.17 -8.59
CA SER A 74 -3.34 -10.44 -7.88
C SER A 74 -3.32 -10.28 -6.35
N SER A 75 -3.64 -9.11 -5.85
CA SER A 75 -3.82 -8.82 -4.43
C SER A 75 -5.08 -7.99 -4.22
N ASP A 76 -5.70 -8.17 -3.07
CA ASP A 76 -6.81 -7.32 -2.62
C ASP A 76 -6.24 -6.18 -1.78
N LEU A 77 -6.48 -4.93 -2.21
CA LEU A 77 -6.03 -3.76 -1.48
C LEU A 77 -7.22 -3.05 -0.85
N THR A 78 -7.10 -2.74 0.44
CA THR A 78 -8.11 -2.00 1.20
C THR A 78 -7.46 -0.81 1.86
N VAL A 79 -8.08 0.35 1.76
CA VAL A 79 -7.59 1.60 2.34
C VAL A 79 -8.49 2.00 3.50
N TYR A 80 -7.89 2.19 4.67
CA TYR A 80 -8.60 2.65 5.87
C TYR A 80 -8.08 4.03 6.27
N GLU A 81 -9.00 4.96 6.51
CA GLU A 81 -8.67 6.20 7.18
C GLU A 81 -8.50 5.91 8.67
N TRP A 82 -7.31 6.20 9.19
CA TRP A 82 -6.95 5.84 10.55
C TRP A 82 -6.60 7.10 11.36
N ASN A 83 -7.39 7.37 12.36
CA ASN A 83 -7.13 8.46 13.29
C ASN A 83 -6.15 7.96 14.37
N THR A 84 -4.87 8.15 14.10
CA THR A 84 -3.80 7.67 14.99
C THR A 84 -3.61 8.62 16.18
N ARG A 85 -3.02 8.11 17.22
CA ARG A 85 -2.69 8.89 18.42
C ARG A 85 -1.19 9.05 18.59
#